data_b8b7825f8e57f2108a8c84f079562532
#
_entry.id   b8b7825f8e57f2108a8c84f079562532
#
_cell.length_a   1.000
_cell.length_b   1.000
_cell.length_c   1.000
_cell.angle_alpha   90.00
_cell.angle_beta   90.00
_cell.angle_gamma   90.00
#
_symmetry.space_group_name_H-M   'P 1'
#
loop_
_entity.id
_entity.type
_entity.pdbx_description
1 polymer ?
#
loop_
_entity_poly.entity_id
_entity_poly.type
_entity_poly.pdbx_seq_one_letter_code
_entity_poly.pdbx_strand_id
1 'polypeptide(L)'
;MGVEHEAVEAPPYSAARVDVLRLPGGSEEPDQVAVEEPLEIRVGGEPVAVTMRTPGHDEELALGFCLTEGLTPTAAAPPADLAANTIDVEAPGQDLTRVRRSFYTSSSCGVCGKGALEAVAVEAPKVEGDLRVAHGLLAELPDRLRAAQPAFDATGGLHATGLFAPAGKLLCLREDVGRHNALDKVVGWAFLAGRLPLADAILCVSGRLSFELVQKAAVAGCPLLVAVGAPSSLAVELARDRGVTLCGFVRGGRVNVYTEPWRVLT
;
A
#
# COMPACT_ATOMS: atom_id res chain seq x y z
N MET A 1 -12.16 30.14 -0.94
CA MET A 1 -11.30 29.98 0.22
C MET A 1 -10.36 28.83 -0.14
N GLY A 2 -9.08 29.16 -0.45
CA GLY A 2 -8.08 28.16 -0.79
C GLY A 2 -7.80 27.27 0.42
N VAL A 3 -7.89 25.97 0.23
CA VAL A 3 -7.44 25.00 1.21
C VAL A 3 -5.91 25.03 1.12
N GLU A 4 -5.25 25.64 2.08
CA GLU A 4 -3.82 25.52 2.25
C GLU A 4 -3.55 24.02 2.53
N HIS A 5 -2.95 23.33 1.55
CA HIS A 5 -2.33 22.06 1.80
C HIS A 5 -1.07 22.37 2.61
N GLU A 6 -1.04 21.98 3.88
CA GLU A 6 0.23 21.85 4.59
C GLU A 6 1.13 20.98 3.73
N ALA A 7 2.26 21.55 3.33
CA ALA A 7 3.26 20.82 2.55
C ALA A 7 3.73 19.62 3.37
N VAL A 8 3.40 18.42 2.93
CA VAL A 8 3.92 17.19 3.53
C VAL A 8 5.39 17.14 3.13
N GLU A 9 6.30 17.38 4.06
CA GLU A 9 7.74 17.24 3.81
C GLU A 9 8.08 15.75 3.68
N ALA A 10 9.02 15.46 2.74
CA ALA A 10 9.56 14.11 2.62
C ALA A 10 10.27 13.72 3.93
N PRO A 11 10.10 12.49 4.45
CA PRO A 11 10.87 12.04 5.59
C PRO A 11 12.38 12.19 5.33
N PRO A 12 13.18 12.71 6.25
CA PRO A 12 14.59 13.04 6.02
C PRO A 12 15.46 11.82 5.63
N TYR A 13 14.94 10.62 5.74
CA TYR A 13 15.64 9.35 5.44
C TYR A 13 15.17 8.71 4.13
N SER A 14 14.27 9.36 3.38
CA SER A 14 13.67 8.75 2.17
C SER A 14 14.52 8.91 0.91
N ALA A 15 15.52 9.80 0.93
CA ALA A 15 16.39 10.08 -0.20
C ALA A 15 17.88 10.11 0.20
N ALA A 16 18.72 9.58 -0.67
CA ALA A 16 20.17 9.62 -0.57
C ALA A 16 20.78 10.38 -1.74
N ARG A 17 21.86 11.16 -1.49
CA ARG A 17 22.59 11.87 -2.54
C ARG A 17 23.59 10.93 -3.20
N VAL A 18 23.63 10.94 -4.52
CA VAL A 18 24.57 10.22 -5.35
C VAL A 18 25.11 11.15 -6.44
N ASP A 19 26.28 10.86 -6.97
CA ASP A 19 26.80 11.56 -8.16
C ASP A 19 26.48 10.73 -9.40
N VAL A 20 25.93 11.36 -10.43
CA VAL A 20 25.53 10.71 -11.69
C VAL A 20 26.18 11.37 -12.88
N LEU A 21 26.56 10.58 -13.89
CA LEU A 21 27.00 11.08 -15.18
C LEU A 21 25.78 11.32 -16.08
N ARG A 22 25.51 12.59 -16.41
CA ARG A 22 24.40 12.92 -17.31
C ARG A 22 24.85 12.93 -18.78
N LEU A 23 24.16 12.17 -19.61
CA LEU A 23 24.36 12.08 -21.06
C LEU A 23 23.15 12.63 -21.83
N PRO A 24 23.37 13.29 -23.02
CA PRO A 24 24.64 13.54 -23.67
C PRO A 24 25.38 14.68 -23.02
N GLY A 25 26.34 15.03 -22.77
CA GLY A 25 27.09 16.19 -22.20
C GLY A 25 28.25 15.77 -21.33
N GLY A 26 28.14 14.63 -20.65
CA GLY A 26 29.24 14.05 -19.87
C GLY A 26 29.58 14.85 -18.59
N SER A 27 28.60 15.59 -18.02
CA SER A 27 28.77 16.28 -16.74
C SER A 27 28.45 15.33 -15.57
N GLU A 28 29.30 15.33 -14.54
CA GLU A 28 28.97 14.72 -13.25
C GLU A 28 28.16 15.72 -12.42
N GLU A 29 26.99 15.31 -11.97
CA GLU A 29 26.08 16.14 -11.19
C GLU A 29 25.50 15.36 -10.00
N PRO A 30 25.20 16.06 -8.88
CA PRO A 30 24.51 15.41 -7.79
C PRO A 30 23.05 15.08 -8.17
N ASP A 31 22.59 13.92 -7.74
CA ASP A 31 21.19 13.48 -7.87
C ASP A 31 20.70 12.90 -6.55
N GLN A 32 19.37 12.69 -6.43
CA GLN A 32 18.75 12.05 -5.28
C GLN A 32 18.10 10.73 -5.71
N VAL A 33 18.38 9.68 -4.98
CA VAL A 33 17.75 8.37 -5.16
C VAL A 33 16.98 7.95 -3.91
N ALA A 34 15.91 7.17 -4.10
CA ALA A 34 15.14 6.64 -2.99
C ALA A 34 16.02 5.71 -2.13
N VAL A 35 15.96 5.89 -0.82
CA VAL A 35 16.62 4.97 0.11
C VAL A 35 15.81 3.67 0.18
N GLU A 36 16.53 2.56 0.06
CA GLU A 36 16.00 1.20 0.16
C GLU A 36 16.83 0.41 1.17
N GLU A 37 16.18 -0.05 2.24
CA GLU A 37 16.80 -0.84 3.30
C GLU A 37 15.92 -2.01 3.69
N PRO A 38 16.51 -3.13 4.17
CA PRO A 38 15.74 -4.23 4.70
C PRO A 38 15.03 -3.81 6.00
N LEU A 39 13.84 -4.36 6.24
CA LEU A 39 13.16 -4.33 7.53
C LEU A 39 12.77 -5.77 7.90
N GLU A 40 13.28 -6.27 9.02
CA GLU A 40 12.84 -7.51 9.62
C GLU A 40 11.59 -7.26 10.48
N ILE A 41 10.50 -7.93 10.15
CA ILE A 41 9.27 -7.93 10.95
C ILE A 41 9.27 -9.19 11.80
N ARG A 42 9.18 -9.01 13.12
CA ARG A 42 9.02 -10.08 14.11
C ARG A 42 7.61 -10.05 14.68
N VAL A 43 7.15 -11.19 15.16
CA VAL A 43 5.91 -11.31 15.94
C VAL A 43 6.23 -12.06 17.23
N GLY A 44 6.13 -11.36 18.36
CA GLY A 44 6.50 -11.90 19.66
C GLY A 44 7.97 -12.36 19.73
N GLY A 45 8.87 -11.61 19.11
CA GLY A 45 10.30 -11.89 19.01
C GLY A 45 10.71 -12.88 17.92
N GLU A 46 9.76 -13.53 17.24
CA GLU A 46 10.05 -14.50 16.18
C GLU A 46 10.01 -13.83 14.77
N PRO A 47 11.05 -13.97 13.93
CA PRO A 47 11.06 -13.39 12.60
C PRO A 47 10.02 -14.04 11.69
N VAL A 48 9.20 -13.23 11.04
CA VAL A 48 8.14 -13.68 10.13
C VAL A 48 8.36 -13.21 8.70
N ALA A 49 8.99 -12.07 8.49
CA ALA A 49 9.25 -11.52 7.17
C ALA A 49 10.47 -10.58 7.15
N VAL A 50 11.12 -10.46 5.99
CA VAL A 50 12.09 -9.38 5.71
C VAL A 50 11.66 -8.71 4.42
N THR A 51 11.33 -7.42 4.48
CA THR A 51 10.92 -6.65 3.30
C THR A 51 11.91 -5.52 3.01
N MET A 52 12.15 -5.22 1.72
CA MET A 52 12.88 -4.02 1.33
C MET A 52 11.91 -2.84 1.37
N ARG A 53 12.25 -1.79 2.11
CA ARG A 53 11.38 -0.63 2.30
C ARG A 53 12.15 0.70 2.22
N THR A 54 11.44 1.77 1.95
CA THR A 54 11.95 3.11 2.25
C THR A 54 11.75 3.38 3.75
N PRO A 55 12.81 3.77 4.49
CA PRO A 55 12.74 4.05 5.93
C PRO A 55 11.65 5.06 6.29
N GLY A 56 11.13 4.90 7.51
CA GLY A 56 10.04 5.71 8.06
C GLY A 56 8.70 5.00 8.01
N HIS A 57 7.90 5.26 9.03
CA HIS A 57 6.61 4.61 9.27
C HIS A 57 6.71 3.08 9.42
N ASP A 58 7.79 2.59 10.02
CA ASP A 58 8.07 1.15 10.14
C ASP A 58 7.05 0.44 11.06
N GLU A 59 6.57 1.12 12.10
CA GLU A 59 5.47 0.63 12.94
C GLU A 59 4.19 0.43 12.12
N GLU A 60 3.80 1.43 11.32
CA GLU A 60 2.64 1.33 10.43
C GLU A 60 2.82 0.21 9.40
N LEU A 61 4.03 0.08 8.82
CA LEU A 61 4.33 -1.00 7.87
C LEU A 61 4.15 -2.37 8.50
N ALA A 62 4.71 -2.58 9.69
CA ALA A 62 4.66 -3.88 10.37
C ALA A 62 3.23 -4.25 10.81
N LEU A 63 2.48 -3.29 11.38
CA LEU A 63 1.08 -3.49 11.76
C LEU A 63 0.21 -3.78 10.53
N GLY A 64 0.34 -2.98 9.48
CA GLY A 64 -0.42 -3.17 8.25
C GLY A 64 -0.10 -4.48 7.56
N PHE A 65 1.19 -4.86 7.48
CA PHE A 65 1.61 -6.16 6.98
C PHE A 65 0.95 -7.30 7.76
N CYS A 66 1.05 -7.31 9.09
CA CYS A 66 0.46 -8.36 9.92
C CYS A 66 -1.06 -8.45 9.72
N LEU A 67 -1.77 -7.32 9.72
CA LEU A 67 -3.22 -7.27 9.46
C LEU A 67 -3.57 -7.87 8.11
N THR A 68 -2.91 -7.44 7.05
CA THR A 68 -3.22 -7.83 5.67
C THR A 68 -2.78 -9.27 5.35
N GLU A 69 -1.90 -9.84 6.16
CA GLU A 69 -1.55 -11.28 6.16
C GLU A 69 -2.45 -12.11 7.10
N GLY A 70 -3.48 -11.51 7.69
CA GLY A 70 -4.50 -12.19 8.47
C GLY A 70 -4.17 -12.40 9.95
N LEU A 71 -3.17 -11.70 10.48
CA LEU A 71 -2.90 -11.63 11.90
C LEU A 71 -3.75 -10.54 12.58
N THR A 72 -3.84 -10.60 13.89
CA THR A 72 -4.56 -9.61 14.71
C THR A 72 -3.55 -8.92 15.64
N PRO A 73 -2.76 -7.96 15.14
CA PRO A 73 -1.79 -7.25 15.94
C PRO A 73 -2.47 -6.33 16.95
N THR A 74 -1.78 -6.06 18.06
CA THR A 74 -2.20 -5.09 19.09
C THR A 74 -1.29 -3.89 19.18
N ALA A 75 0.01 -4.08 18.94
CA ALA A 75 1.03 -3.03 18.95
C ALA A 75 2.24 -3.44 18.10
N ALA A 76 3.08 -2.47 17.76
CA ALA A 76 4.41 -2.71 17.21
C ALA A 76 5.40 -1.70 17.81
N ALA A 77 6.64 -2.13 18.01
CA ALA A 77 7.70 -1.29 18.56
C ALA A 77 9.08 -1.80 18.12
N PRO A 78 10.14 -0.97 18.20
CA PRO A 78 11.51 -1.47 18.12
C PRO A 78 11.73 -2.62 19.11
N PRO A 79 12.47 -3.68 18.74
CA PRO A 79 12.66 -4.83 19.61
C PRO A 79 13.51 -4.48 20.82
N ALA A 80 13.36 -5.27 21.90
CA ALA A 80 14.08 -5.03 23.15
C ALA A 80 15.61 -5.17 23.03
N ASP A 81 16.08 -5.95 22.06
CA ASP A 81 17.51 -6.10 21.72
C ASP A 81 18.06 -4.96 20.85
N LEU A 82 17.24 -3.96 20.51
CA LEU A 82 17.57 -2.80 19.67
C LEU A 82 18.21 -3.18 18.33
N ALA A 83 17.88 -4.33 17.78
CA ALA A 83 18.37 -4.76 16.49
C ALA A 83 17.98 -3.75 15.40
N ALA A 84 18.98 -3.29 14.63
CA ALA A 84 18.76 -2.32 13.57
C ALA A 84 17.82 -2.88 12.48
N ASN A 85 17.02 -2.01 11.88
CA ASN A 85 16.07 -2.38 10.83
C ASN A 85 15.16 -3.56 11.23
N THR A 86 14.72 -3.56 12.48
CA THR A 86 13.84 -4.60 13.02
C THR A 86 12.68 -3.94 13.77
N ILE A 87 11.49 -4.52 13.60
CA ILE A 87 10.27 -4.13 14.31
C ILE A 87 9.61 -5.39 14.87
N ASP A 88 9.20 -5.35 16.14
CA ASP A 88 8.49 -6.46 16.78
C ASP A 88 7.02 -6.10 16.97
N VAL A 89 6.14 -7.00 16.54
CA VAL A 89 4.69 -6.86 16.59
C VAL A 89 4.13 -7.77 17.68
N GLU A 90 3.29 -7.20 18.51
CA GLU A 90 2.50 -7.97 19.46
C GLU A 90 1.25 -8.52 18.78
N ALA A 91 1.13 -9.84 18.67
CA ALA A 91 -0.04 -10.54 18.16
C ALA A 91 -0.22 -11.87 18.93
N PRO A 92 -0.71 -11.83 20.17
CA PRO A 92 -0.74 -12.99 21.05
C PRO A 92 -1.66 -14.09 20.53
N GLY A 93 -1.19 -15.36 20.66
CA GLY A 93 -2.00 -16.55 20.33
C GLY A 93 -2.20 -16.82 18.85
N GLN A 94 -1.46 -16.16 17.95
CA GLN A 94 -1.59 -16.33 16.50
C GLN A 94 -0.72 -17.49 15.97
N ASP A 95 -1.22 -18.22 14.97
CA ASP A 95 -0.43 -19.20 14.22
C ASP A 95 0.38 -18.49 13.11
N LEU A 96 1.68 -18.45 13.28
CA LEU A 96 2.61 -17.78 12.35
C LEU A 96 3.00 -18.64 11.14
N THR A 97 2.59 -19.90 11.10
CA THR A 97 2.98 -20.86 10.06
C THR A 97 2.58 -20.37 8.66
N ARG A 98 1.41 -19.77 8.57
CA ARG A 98 0.86 -19.26 7.30
C ARG A 98 1.64 -18.05 6.79
N VAL A 99 1.88 -17.05 7.65
CA VAL A 99 2.59 -15.81 7.27
C VAL A 99 3.99 -16.12 6.79
N ARG A 100 4.70 -17.02 7.49
CA ARG A 100 6.03 -17.48 7.08
C ARG A 100 6.03 -18.13 5.70
N ARG A 101 5.03 -18.97 5.38
CA ARG A 101 4.90 -19.62 4.06
C ARG A 101 4.61 -18.61 2.96
N SER A 102 3.68 -17.70 3.18
CA SER A 102 3.31 -16.65 2.21
C SER A 102 4.52 -15.81 1.81
N PHE A 103 5.32 -15.40 2.79
CA PHE A 103 6.50 -14.58 2.53
C PHE A 103 7.56 -15.30 1.68
N TYR A 104 7.88 -16.55 1.96
CA TYR A 104 8.83 -17.33 1.16
C TYR A 104 8.32 -17.59 -0.27
N THR A 105 7.02 -17.68 -0.47
CA THR A 105 6.40 -17.93 -1.76
C THR A 105 6.34 -16.66 -2.63
N SER A 106 6.03 -15.50 -2.05
CA SER A 106 5.93 -14.22 -2.77
C SER A 106 7.29 -13.66 -3.21
N SER A 107 8.36 -13.95 -2.46
CA SER A 107 9.73 -13.58 -2.83
C SER A 107 10.33 -14.43 -3.95
N SER A 108 9.75 -15.59 -4.25
CA SER A 108 10.21 -16.51 -5.29
C SER A 108 9.33 -16.40 -6.54
N CYS A 109 9.82 -15.69 -7.57
CA CYS A 109 9.20 -15.64 -8.88
C CYS A 109 9.13 -17.05 -9.49
N GLY A 110 8.00 -17.75 -9.43
CA GLY A 110 7.88 -19.08 -10.04
C GLY A 110 6.78 -20.00 -9.52
N VAL A 111 5.86 -19.53 -8.70
CA VAL A 111 4.77 -20.38 -8.20
C VAL A 111 3.55 -20.25 -9.13
N CYS A 112 3.48 -21.15 -10.12
CA CYS A 112 2.32 -21.30 -11.01
C CYS A 112 1.51 -22.53 -10.57
N GLY A 113 0.28 -22.31 -10.07
CA GLY A 113 -0.68 -23.38 -9.81
C GLY A 113 -1.75 -23.00 -8.77
N LYS A 114 -2.90 -23.71 -8.80
CA LYS A 114 -4.01 -23.48 -7.84
C LYS A 114 -3.56 -23.58 -6.38
N GLY A 115 -2.69 -24.51 -6.03
CA GLY A 115 -2.16 -24.67 -4.68
C GLY A 115 -1.30 -23.51 -4.18
N ALA A 116 -0.70 -22.75 -5.10
CA ALA A 116 0.06 -21.54 -4.77
C ALA A 116 -0.84 -20.35 -4.42
N LEU A 117 -1.97 -20.20 -5.11
CA LEU A 117 -2.98 -19.19 -4.78
C LEU A 117 -3.60 -19.44 -3.40
N GLU A 118 -3.90 -20.72 -3.08
CA GLU A 118 -4.41 -21.10 -1.76
C GLU A 118 -3.38 -20.84 -0.65
N ALA A 119 -2.08 -20.96 -0.94
CA ALA A 119 -1.02 -20.70 0.03
C ALA A 119 -0.85 -19.20 0.36
N VAL A 120 -1.16 -18.29 -0.58
CA VAL A 120 -1.03 -16.83 -0.39
C VAL A 120 -2.36 -16.13 -0.13
N ALA A 121 -3.50 -16.80 -0.35
CA ALA A 121 -4.81 -16.22 -0.13
C ALA A 121 -5.11 -16.06 1.36
N VAL A 122 -5.32 -14.83 1.81
CA VAL A 122 -5.86 -14.53 3.13
C VAL A 122 -7.38 -14.54 3.06
N GLU A 123 -8.04 -15.11 4.07
CA GLU A 123 -9.49 -15.01 4.19
C GLU A 123 -9.87 -13.54 4.48
N ALA A 124 -10.28 -12.84 3.45
CA ALA A 124 -10.84 -11.51 3.59
C ALA A 124 -12.37 -11.60 3.61
N PRO A 125 -13.07 -10.90 4.50
CA PRO A 125 -14.52 -10.82 4.45
C PRO A 125 -14.99 -10.15 3.16
N LYS A 126 -16.24 -10.35 2.77
CA LYS A 126 -16.86 -9.53 1.73
C LYS A 126 -16.95 -8.09 2.23
N VAL A 127 -16.58 -7.17 1.36
CA VAL A 127 -16.66 -5.75 1.68
C VAL A 127 -18.11 -5.29 1.50
N GLU A 128 -18.70 -4.87 2.61
CA GLU A 128 -20.06 -4.35 2.66
C GLU A 128 -20.05 -2.82 2.67
N GLY A 129 -21.19 -2.20 2.41
CA GLY A 129 -21.38 -0.75 2.50
C GLY A 129 -21.89 -0.13 1.20
N ASP A 130 -22.52 1.05 1.36
CA ASP A 130 -23.25 1.76 0.31
C ASP A 130 -22.45 2.94 -0.27
N LEU A 131 -21.14 3.00 -0.05
CA LEU A 131 -20.31 4.08 -0.56
C LEU A 131 -20.50 4.23 -2.07
N ARG A 132 -20.87 5.44 -2.49
CA ARG A 132 -20.99 5.82 -3.90
C ARG A 132 -20.20 7.09 -4.16
N VAL A 133 -19.47 7.11 -5.26
CA VAL A 133 -18.54 8.20 -5.59
C VAL A 133 -18.73 8.60 -7.04
N ALA A 134 -18.77 9.91 -7.31
CA ALA A 134 -18.84 10.44 -8.66
C ALA A 134 -17.60 10.05 -9.47
N HIS A 135 -17.78 9.61 -10.73
CA HIS A 135 -16.67 9.24 -11.60
C HIS A 135 -15.65 10.38 -11.77
N GLY A 136 -16.12 11.62 -11.82
CA GLY A 136 -15.24 12.79 -11.95
C GLY A 136 -14.26 12.89 -10.78
N LEU A 137 -14.71 12.63 -9.55
CA LEU A 137 -13.81 12.59 -8.39
C LEU A 137 -12.81 11.45 -8.49
N LEU A 138 -13.25 10.23 -8.86
CA LEU A 138 -12.33 9.10 -9.03
C LEU A 138 -11.25 9.38 -10.07
N ALA A 139 -11.62 10.10 -11.15
CA ALA A 139 -10.68 10.47 -12.21
C ALA A 139 -9.59 11.46 -11.75
N GLU A 140 -9.84 12.24 -10.71
CA GLU A 140 -8.88 13.21 -10.15
C GLU A 140 -7.97 12.62 -9.08
N LEU A 141 -8.34 11.48 -8.45
CA LEU A 141 -7.58 10.93 -7.32
C LEU A 141 -6.11 10.65 -7.62
N PRO A 142 -5.73 10.09 -8.78
CA PRO A 142 -4.32 9.87 -9.09
C PRO A 142 -3.50 11.16 -9.18
N ASP A 143 -4.08 12.23 -9.73
CA ASP A 143 -3.41 13.53 -9.84
C ASP A 143 -3.25 14.16 -8.44
N ARG A 144 -4.28 14.04 -7.60
CA ARG A 144 -4.21 14.47 -6.19
C ARG A 144 -3.18 13.67 -5.40
N LEU A 145 -3.12 12.36 -5.61
CA LEU A 145 -2.10 11.49 -5.04
C LEU A 145 -0.71 11.94 -5.47
N ARG A 146 -0.51 12.13 -6.79
CA ARG A 146 0.77 12.53 -7.36
C ARG A 146 1.24 13.90 -6.84
N ALA A 147 0.35 14.85 -6.70
CA ALA A 147 0.65 16.19 -6.17
C ALA A 147 1.07 16.17 -4.68
N ALA A 148 0.80 15.08 -3.97
CA ALA A 148 1.09 14.94 -2.55
C ALA A 148 2.31 14.04 -2.26
N GLN A 149 3.15 13.70 -3.26
CA GLN A 149 4.29 12.77 -3.15
C GLN A 149 5.65 13.48 -3.08
N PRO A 150 6.09 14.05 -1.94
CA PRO A 150 7.33 14.81 -1.86
C PRO A 150 8.59 13.95 -2.04
N ALA A 151 8.58 12.70 -1.58
CA ALA A 151 9.74 11.84 -1.73
C ALA A 151 9.89 11.32 -3.18
N PHE A 152 8.78 11.08 -3.87
CA PHE A 152 8.81 10.81 -5.31
C PHE A 152 9.27 12.03 -6.11
N ASP A 153 8.86 13.25 -5.73
CA ASP A 153 9.33 14.48 -6.39
C ASP A 153 10.85 14.64 -6.30
N ALA A 154 11.42 14.25 -5.17
CA ALA A 154 12.86 14.34 -4.96
C ALA A 154 13.63 13.24 -5.72
N THR A 155 13.08 12.03 -5.87
CA THR A 155 13.84 10.84 -6.27
C THR A 155 13.32 10.15 -7.53
N GLY A 156 12.04 10.31 -7.86
CA GLY A 156 11.39 9.59 -8.96
C GLY A 156 11.23 8.08 -8.75
N GLY A 157 11.67 7.52 -7.61
CA GLY A 157 11.87 6.08 -7.40
C GLY A 157 10.84 5.40 -6.48
N LEU A 158 9.74 6.07 -6.08
CA LEU A 158 8.82 5.55 -5.08
C LEU A 158 7.43 5.27 -5.63
N HIS A 159 6.77 4.31 -5.02
CA HIS A 159 5.34 4.11 -5.12
C HIS A 159 4.61 4.85 -4.00
N ALA A 160 3.31 5.11 -4.21
CA ALA A 160 2.46 5.70 -3.18
C ALA A 160 1.11 5.02 -3.08
N THR A 161 0.57 5.08 -1.86
CA THR A 161 -0.83 4.79 -1.57
C THR A 161 -1.42 5.98 -0.81
N GLY A 162 -2.56 6.46 -1.28
CA GLY A 162 -3.37 7.49 -0.62
C GLY A 162 -4.69 6.92 -0.14
N LEU A 163 -5.09 7.27 1.08
CA LEU A 163 -6.42 7.05 1.60
C LEU A 163 -7.21 8.35 1.49
N PHE A 164 -8.36 8.30 0.83
CA PHE A 164 -9.21 9.45 0.62
C PHE A 164 -10.58 9.27 1.28
N ALA A 165 -11.11 10.35 1.83
CA ALA A 165 -12.52 10.41 2.23
C ALA A 165 -13.43 10.38 1.00
N PRO A 166 -14.73 10.08 1.14
CA PRO A 166 -15.70 10.05 0.04
C PRO A 166 -15.79 11.36 -0.78
N ALA A 167 -15.53 12.50 -0.13
CA ALA A 167 -15.48 13.81 -0.78
C ALA A 167 -14.12 14.13 -1.44
N GLY A 168 -13.18 13.19 -1.48
CA GLY A 168 -11.87 13.33 -2.11
C GLY A 168 -10.82 14.07 -1.29
N LYS A 169 -11.04 14.29 -0.01
CA LYS A 169 -10.01 14.80 0.91
C LYS A 169 -8.99 13.70 1.18
N LEU A 170 -7.70 13.97 0.97
CA LEU A 170 -6.62 13.08 1.36
C LEU A 170 -6.57 12.99 2.88
N LEU A 171 -6.65 11.78 3.42
CA LEU A 171 -6.60 11.48 4.86
C LEU A 171 -5.22 11.01 5.29
N CYS A 172 -4.59 10.19 4.45
CA CYS A 172 -3.26 9.65 4.68
C CYS A 172 -2.58 9.39 3.35
N LEU A 173 -1.28 9.64 3.28
CA LEU A 173 -0.41 9.25 2.17
C LEU A 173 0.81 8.56 2.73
N ARG A 174 1.22 7.47 2.08
CA ARG A 174 2.50 6.82 2.36
C ARG A 174 3.20 6.47 1.06
N GLU A 175 4.51 6.76 1.05
CA GLU A 175 5.41 6.43 -0.04
C GLU A 175 6.35 5.30 0.39
N ASP A 176 6.71 4.45 -0.55
CA ASP A 176 7.67 3.36 -0.35
C ASP A 176 8.19 2.87 -1.70
N VAL A 177 9.41 2.34 -1.73
CA VAL A 177 10.00 1.66 -2.91
C VAL A 177 9.13 0.47 -3.32
N GLY A 178 8.47 -0.18 -2.38
CA GLY A 178 7.53 -1.29 -2.58
C GLY A 178 6.07 -0.82 -2.57
N ARG A 179 5.32 -1.05 -3.67
CA ARG A 179 3.89 -0.70 -3.73
C ARG A 179 3.04 -1.40 -2.67
N HIS A 180 3.40 -2.63 -2.27
CA HIS A 180 2.72 -3.38 -1.21
C HIS A 180 2.98 -2.73 0.15
N ASN A 181 4.23 -2.34 0.41
CA ASN A 181 4.60 -1.65 1.64
C ASN A 181 3.88 -0.30 1.78
N ALA A 182 3.78 0.47 0.68
CA ALA A 182 3.04 1.74 0.70
C ALA A 182 1.57 1.54 1.12
N LEU A 183 0.93 0.46 0.66
CA LEU A 183 -0.43 0.12 1.07
C LEU A 183 -0.47 -0.36 2.53
N ASP A 184 0.45 -1.23 2.94
CA ASP A 184 0.52 -1.72 4.32
C ASP A 184 0.75 -0.56 5.31
N LYS A 185 1.62 0.40 5.00
CA LYS A 185 1.79 1.62 5.81
C LYS A 185 0.47 2.37 5.99
N VAL A 186 -0.35 2.52 4.93
CA VAL A 186 -1.66 3.18 5.03
C VAL A 186 -2.66 2.37 5.87
N VAL A 187 -2.66 1.05 5.74
CA VAL A 187 -3.52 0.17 6.56
C VAL A 187 -3.10 0.22 8.03
N GLY A 188 -1.79 0.17 8.32
CA GLY A 188 -1.27 0.31 9.68
C GLY A 188 -1.57 1.67 10.30
N TRP A 189 -1.44 2.75 9.52
CA TRP A 189 -1.90 4.07 9.95
C TRP A 189 -3.38 4.08 10.31
N ALA A 190 -4.22 3.48 9.47
CA ALA A 190 -5.66 3.40 9.72
C ALA A 190 -5.99 2.58 10.97
N PHE A 191 -5.22 1.52 11.24
CA PHE A 191 -5.32 0.74 12.47
C PHE A 191 -5.01 1.60 13.70
N LEU A 192 -3.86 2.28 13.71
CA LEU A 192 -3.45 3.16 14.82
C LEU A 192 -4.44 4.31 15.06
N ALA A 193 -5.06 4.81 13.98
CA ALA A 193 -6.07 5.86 14.05
C ALA A 193 -7.48 5.34 14.40
N GLY A 194 -7.68 4.04 14.63
CA GLY A 194 -8.99 3.44 14.94
C GLY A 194 -10.00 3.56 13.80
N ARG A 195 -9.53 3.53 12.54
CA ARG A 195 -10.35 3.73 11.33
C ARG A 195 -10.70 2.47 10.57
N LEU A 196 -10.26 1.30 11.02
CA LEU A 196 -10.65 0.04 10.40
C LEU A 196 -12.03 -0.42 10.92
N PRO A 197 -12.88 -1.02 10.05
CA PRO A 197 -12.70 -1.17 8.61
C PRO A 197 -12.87 0.14 7.83
N LEU A 198 -12.23 0.23 6.63
CA LEU A 198 -12.25 1.40 5.74
C LEU A 198 -13.54 1.49 4.90
N ALA A 199 -14.70 1.22 5.49
CA ALA A 199 -15.97 1.03 4.78
C ALA A 199 -16.45 2.27 3.99
N ASP A 200 -16.03 3.46 4.39
CA ASP A 200 -16.38 4.75 3.79
C ASP A 200 -15.14 5.53 3.30
N ALA A 201 -14.16 4.81 2.77
CA ALA A 201 -12.94 5.41 2.25
C ALA A 201 -12.59 4.85 0.87
N ILE A 202 -11.65 5.53 0.19
CA ILE A 202 -11.15 5.18 -1.13
C ILE A 202 -9.64 5.03 -1.03
N LEU A 203 -9.11 3.88 -1.44
CA LEU A 203 -7.68 3.67 -1.64
C LEU A 203 -7.30 4.03 -3.08
N CYS A 204 -6.28 4.85 -3.24
CA CYS A 204 -5.68 5.17 -4.54
C CYS A 204 -4.21 4.80 -4.53
N VAL A 205 -3.77 3.99 -5.51
CA VAL A 205 -2.38 3.52 -5.61
C VAL A 205 -1.72 4.01 -6.90
N SER A 206 -0.44 4.34 -6.84
CA SER A 206 0.33 4.85 -7.98
C SER A 206 0.73 3.78 -9.00
N GLY A 207 0.57 2.50 -8.67
CA GLY A 207 1.05 1.37 -9.47
C GLY A 207 -0.04 0.59 -10.18
N ARG A 208 0.29 -0.68 -10.52
CA ARG A 208 -0.64 -1.68 -11.07
C ARG A 208 -1.45 -2.30 -9.94
N LEU A 209 -2.64 -2.84 -10.28
CA LEU A 209 -3.50 -3.58 -9.36
C LEU A 209 -3.19 -5.08 -9.47
N SER A 210 -2.48 -5.61 -8.48
CA SER A 210 -2.21 -7.05 -8.35
C SER A 210 -3.27 -7.72 -7.46
N PHE A 211 -3.30 -9.05 -7.48
CA PHE A 211 -4.08 -9.88 -6.56
C PHE A 211 -3.87 -9.45 -5.11
N GLU A 212 -2.61 -9.29 -4.69
CA GLU A 212 -2.23 -8.94 -3.31
C GLU A 212 -2.75 -7.57 -2.88
N LEU A 213 -2.70 -6.55 -3.76
CA LEU A 213 -3.23 -5.22 -3.43
C LEU A 213 -4.75 -5.25 -3.22
N VAL A 214 -5.48 -6.04 -4.03
CA VAL A 214 -6.92 -6.24 -3.83
C VAL A 214 -7.20 -6.99 -2.54
N GLN A 215 -6.42 -8.04 -2.24
CA GLN A 215 -6.53 -8.79 -0.98
C GLN A 215 -6.34 -7.87 0.24
N LYS A 216 -5.28 -7.07 0.23
CA LYS A 216 -4.99 -6.11 1.31
C LYS A 216 -6.11 -5.07 1.47
N ALA A 217 -6.64 -4.53 0.38
CA ALA A 217 -7.78 -3.61 0.40
C ALA A 217 -9.05 -4.27 0.98
N ALA A 218 -9.33 -5.52 0.59
CA ALA A 218 -10.47 -6.27 1.10
C ALA A 218 -10.34 -6.61 2.59
N VAL A 219 -9.15 -7.03 3.05
CA VAL A 219 -8.88 -7.26 4.48
C VAL A 219 -9.06 -5.97 5.29
N ALA A 220 -8.61 -4.83 4.75
CA ALA A 220 -8.83 -3.52 5.36
C ALA A 220 -10.30 -3.04 5.30
N GLY A 221 -11.19 -3.77 4.61
CA GLY A 221 -12.60 -3.43 4.45
C GLY A 221 -12.86 -2.25 3.53
N CYS A 222 -11.94 -1.95 2.59
CA CYS A 222 -12.06 -0.81 1.69
C CYS A 222 -12.88 -1.16 0.43
N PRO A 223 -14.00 -0.44 0.15
CA PRO A 223 -14.90 -0.78 -0.96
C PRO A 223 -14.42 -0.29 -2.33
N LEU A 224 -13.50 0.68 -2.39
CA LEU A 224 -13.01 1.26 -3.64
C LEU A 224 -11.48 1.25 -3.69
N LEU A 225 -10.93 0.60 -4.72
CA LEU A 225 -9.49 0.62 -5.02
C LEU A 225 -9.25 1.18 -6.42
N VAL A 226 -8.53 2.29 -6.49
CA VAL A 226 -8.29 3.10 -7.69
C VAL A 226 -6.80 3.08 -8.04
N ALA A 227 -6.46 3.00 -9.33
CA ALA A 227 -5.07 3.03 -9.78
C ALA A 227 -4.88 3.66 -11.17
N VAL A 228 -3.70 4.24 -11.39
CA VAL A 228 -3.27 4.66 -12.74
C VAL A 228 -2.95 3.46 -13.63
N GLY A 229 -2.53 2.35 -13.06
CA GLY A 229 -2.10 1.14 -13.77
C GLY A 229 -3.24 0.16 -14.06
N ALA A 230 -2.87 -0.93 -14.73
CA ALA A 230 -3.76 -2.01 -15.11
C ALA A 230 -3.99 -3.00 -13.97
N PRO A 231 -5.18 -3.63 -13.87
CA PRO A 231 -5.39 -4.80 -13.04
C PRO A 231 -4.90 -6.08 -13.74
N SER A 232 -4.53 -7.09 -12.94
CA SER A 232 -4.36 -8.46 -13.42
C SER A 232 -5.72 -9.20 -13.44
N SER A 233 -5.82 -10.32 -14.16
CA SER A 233 -7.04 -11.14 -14.18
C SER A 233 -7.44 -11.61 -12.79
N LEU A 234 -6.49 -12.12 -12.00
CA LEU A 234 -6.71 -12.55 -10.61
C LEU A 234 -7.15 -11.41 -9.70
N ALA A 235 -6.64 -10.19 -9.92
CA ALA A 235 -7.11 -9.01 -9.19
C ALA A 235 -8.59 -8.73 -9.46
N VAL A 236 -9.02 -8.83 -10.73
CA VAL A 236 -10.44 -8.63 -11.10
C VAL A 236 -11.33 -9.72 -10.53
N GLU A 237 -10.90 -10.98 -10.57
CA GLU A 237 -11.64 -12.11 -10.02
C GLU A 237 -11.83 -11.96 -8.51
N LEU A 238 -10.75 -11.67 -7.77
CA LEU A 238 -10.80 -11.45 -6.32
C LEU A 238 -11.65 -10.24 -5.96
N ALA A 239 -11.50 -9.12 -6.67
CA ALA A 239 -12.29 -7.92 -6.41
C ALA A 239 -13.80 -8.17 -6.55
N ARG A 240 -14.21 -8.96 -7.56
CA ARG A 240 -15.61 -9.38 -7.76
C ARG A 240 -16.08 -10.27 -6.63
N ASP A 241 -15.28 -11.26 -6.23
CA ASP A 241 -15.62 -12.18 -5.15
C ASP A 241 -15.77 -11.47 -3.80
N ARG A 242 -14.93 -10.47 -3.53
CA ARG A 242 -14.90 -9.71 -2.28
C ARG A 242 -15.79 -8.46 -2.29
N GLY A 243 -16.43 -8.13 -3.40
CA GLY A 243 -17.30 -6.96 -3.51
C GLY A 243 -16.54 -5.63 -3.52
N VAL A 244 -15.27 -5.61 -3.97
CA VAL A 244 -14.47 -4.39 -4.10
C VAL A 244 -14.68 -3.78 -5.48
N THR A 245 -14.96 -2.48 -5.55
CA THR A 245 -14.97 -1.73 -6.80
C THR A 245 -13.54 -1.46 -7.24
N LEU A 246 -13.14 -2.05 -8.37
CA LEU A 246 -11.79 -1.97 -8.91
C LEU A 246 -11.74 -1.01 -10.09
N CYS A 247 -11.02 0.11 -9.96
CA CYS A 247 -10.86 1.12 -10.99
C CYS A 247 -9.40 1.18 -11.44
N GLY A 248 -9.15 0.91 -12.72
CA GLY A 248 -7.81 0.96 -13.32
C GLY A 248 -7.72 1.91 -14.49
N PHE A 249 -6.47 2.17 -14.96
CA PHE A 249 -6.16 3.12 -16.05
C PHE A 249 -6.75 4.51 -15.80
N VAL A 250 -6.82 4.93 -14.54
CA VAL A 250 -7.42 6.20 -14.16
C VAL A 250 -6.44 7.33 -14.49
N ARG A 251 -6.75 8.08 -15.55
CA ARG A 251 -5.95 9.22 -16.02
C ARG A 251 -6.71 10.06 -17.04
N GLY A 252 -6.44 11.36 -17.07
CA GLY A 252 -7.00 12.27 -18.08
C GLY A 252 -8.52 12.24 -18.15
N GLY A 253 -9.20 12.22 -17.03
CA GLY A 253 -10.65 12.18 -16.92
C GLY A 253 -11.30 10.80 -17.19
N ARG A 254 -10.51 9.75 -17.44
CA ARG A 254 -11.00 8.39 -17.75
C ARG A 254 -10.88 7.47 -16.55
N VAL A 255 -11.87 6.61 -16.35
CA VAL A 255 -11.91 5.57 -15.31
C VAL A 255 -12.41 4.28 -15.93
N ASN A 256 -11.62 3.21 -15.91
CA ASN A 256 -12.11 1.89 -16.27
C ASN A 256 -12.57 1.16 -15.01
N VAL A 257 -13.85 0.91 -14.88
CA VAL A 257 -14.45 0.17 -13.76
C VAL A 257 -14.57 -1.30 -14.12
N TYR A 258 -13.89 -2.19 -13.41
CA TYR A 258 -13.81 -3.63 -13.69
C TYR A 258 -14.80 -4.46 -12.88
N THR A 259 -15.14 -3.99 -11.66
CA THR A 259 -16.01 -4.70 -10.72
C THR A 259 -16.91 -3.72 -9.97
N GLU A 260 -18.07 -4.18 -9.50
CA GLU A 260 -19.01 -3.43 -8.66
C GLU A 260 -19.29 -1.99 -9.17
N PRO A 261 -19.75 -1.81 -10.44
CA PRO A 261 -19.89 -0.48 -11.06
C PRO A 261 -20.97 0.39 -10.40
N TRP A 262 -21.86 -0.18 -9.63
CA TRP A 262 -22.95 0.53 -8.96
C TRP A 262 -22.48 1.55 -7.91
N ARG A 263 -21.22 1.44 -7.44
CA ARG A 263 -20.60 2.43 -6.56
C ARG A 263 -20.07 3.67 -7.29
N VAL A 264 -20.04 3.65 -8.62
CA VAL A 264 -19.55 4.78 -9.42
C VAL A 264 -20.74 5.52 -10.04
N LEU A 265 -20.94 6.76 -9.60
CA LEU A 265 -21.98 7.64 -10.12
C LEU A 265 -21.49 8.33 -11.40
N THR A 266 -22.26 8.22 -12.48
CA THR A 266 -21.99 8.83 -13.80
C THR A 266 -22.61 10.21 -13.90
#